data_c01c899e693a10d93fabb442279a496a
#
_entry.id   c01c899e693a10d93fabb442279a496a
#
_cell.length_a   1.000
_cell.length_b   1.000
_cell.length_c   1.000
_cell.angle_alpha   90.00
_cell.angle_beta   90.00
_cell.angle_gamma   90.00
#
_symmetry.space_group_name_H-M   'P 1'
#
loop_
_entity.id
_entity.type
_entity.pdbx_description
1 polymer ?
#
loop_
_entity_poly.entity_id
_entity_poly.type
_entity_poly.pdbx_seq_one_letter_code
_entity_poly.pdbx_strand_id
1 'polypeptide(L)'
;MEIRRDFYLDKLIKRKNNGLIKVITGIRRCGKSYLLNNLFYHHLLEDGVDADHIIRFAFDSADDLYLIGESLIQIEKEKRGVDPEKFMNYIRSKVVGDGMYYLLLDEIQMLDCFEAVLNGYLRKDNMDIFVTGSNAKLLSKDIATEFAGRGDEVHMYPLSFAEFMTIYNGDKYMGLSEYMLYGGIPLVVLREGANDKAVALQNLFNEIYLRDITKRNRVKNMGELEDLLNILSSAIGSLTNPEKLKNTFKTVKKSRITSATIKKYLDYFEDSFLIESAQRYDIKGKAYIETPKKYYFSDLGLRNARINFRQFEQTHSMENVIYNELRIRGYSVDVGVIPIAERNQEGKVIRKQLEVDFVCNLGSSRYYIQSAYSLPDEEKRTQEIRPFRKIDDSFKKIVITKDIVQPYYDDYGILTVNIYDFLLDPHILEK
;
A
#
# COMPACT_ATOMS: atom_id res chain seq x y z
N MET A 1 -14.28 0.26 -20.30
CA MET A 1 -14.77 1.02 -19.13
C MET A 1 -13.56 1.74 -18.53
N GLU A 2 -13.63 3.04 -18.38
CA GLU A 2 -12.54 3.84 -17.82
C GLU A 2 -12.66 3.87 -16.30
N ILE A 3 -11.57 3.54 -15.60
CA ILE A 3 -11.53 3.59 -14.14
C ILE A 3 -10.96 4.94 -13.73
N ARG A 4 -11.77 5.75 -13.09
CA ARG A 4 -11.34 7.05 -12.55
C ARG A 4 -10.44 6.84 -11.33
N ARG A 5 -9.33 7.58 -11.30
CA ARG A 5 -8.38 7.62 -10.19
C ARG A 5 -8.18 9.08 -9.76
N ASP A 6 -9.29 9.80 -9.63
CA ASP A 6 -9.31 11.26 -9.45
C ASP A 6 -8.44 11.70 -8.26
N PHE A 7 -8.48 10.97 -7.16
CA PHE A 7 -7.65 11.28 -5.98
C PHE A 7 -6.14 11.29 -6.28
N TYR A 8 -5.66 10.35 -7.12
CA TYR A 8 -4.24 10.29 -7.49
C TYR A 8 -3.91 11.26 -8.62
N LEU A 9 -4.83 11.45 -9.56
CA LEU A 9 -4.69 12.44 -10.62
C LEU A 9 -4.55 13.84 -10.02
N ASP A 10 -5.42 14.23 -9.08
CA ASP A 10 -5.35 15.50 -8.35
C ASP A 10 -4.01 15.69 -7.61
N LYS A 11 -3.47 14.60 -7.05
CA LYS A 11 -2.15 14.64 -6.41
C LYS A 11 -1.04 14.98 -7.42
N LEU A 12 -1.07 14.44 -8.64
CA LEU A 12 -0.10 14.76 -9.69
C LEU A 12 -0.27 16.20 -10.18
N ILE A 13 -1.51 16.63 -10.40
CA ILE A 13 -1.83 18.00 -10.84
C ILE A 13 -1.31 19.04 -9.85
N LYS A 14 -1.57 18.85 -8.55
CA LYS A 14 -1.08 19.76 -7.49
C LYS A 14 0.43 19.81 -7.35
N ARG A 15 1.13 18.81 -7.84
CA ARG A 15 2.61 18.71 -7.79
C ARG A 15 3.28 19.15 -9.09
N LYS A 16 2.52 19.46 -10.12
CA LYS A 16 3.01 19.95 -11.41
C LYS A 16 3.88 21.20 -11.20
N ASN A 17 5.04 21.23 -11.84
CA ASN A 17 5.98 22.34 -11.83
C ASN A 17 6.51 22.76 -10.43
N ASN A 18 6.60 21.82 -9.49
CA ASN A 18 7.08 22.11 -8.13
C ASN A 18 8.62 21.98 -7.97
N GLY A 19 9.35 21.75 -9.06
CA GLY A 19 10.83 21.60 -9.04
C GLY A 19 11.33 20.30 -8.43
N LEU A 20 10.45 19.31 -8.23
CA LEU A 20 10.78 17.98 -7.69
C LEU A 20 10.49 16.89 -8.72
N ILE A 21 11.13 15.73 -8.58
CA ILE A 21 10.80 14.52 -9.34
C ILE A 21 9.57 13.88 -8.70
N LYS A 22 8.47 13.78 -9.44
CA LYS A 22 7.25 13.10 -8.96
C LYS A 22 7.38 11.60 -9.19
N VAL A 23 7.37 10.85 -8.10
CA VAL A 23 7.61 9.40 -8.12
C VAL A 23 6.34 8.66 -7.73
N ILE A 24 5.74 7.98 -8.70
CA ILE A 24 4.53 7.18 -8.50
C ILE A 24 4.94 5.77 -8.12
N THR A 25 4.69 5.41 -6.88
CA THR A 25 5.01 4.10 -6.31
C THR A 25 3.76 3.25 -6.11
N GLY A 26 3.93 2.01 -5.74
CA GLY A 26 2.85 1.13 -5.34
C GLY A 26 2.95 -0.25 -5.95
N ILE A 27 2.09 -1.13 -5.47
CA ILE A 27 2.08 -2.54 -5.87
C ILE A 27 1.94 -2.71 -7.39
N ARG A 28 2.52 -3.76 -7.95
CA ARG A 28 2.36 -4.08 -9.38
C ARG A 28 0.87 -4.21 -9.73
N ARG A 29 0.50 -3.76 -10.94
CA ARG A 29 -0.88 -3.81 -11.48
C ARG A 29 -1.92 -2.97 -10.73
N CYS A 30 -1.53 -2.06 -9.82
CA CYS A 30 -2.48 -1.10 -9.20
C CYS A 30 -2.90 0.05 -10.12
N GLY A 31 -2.27 0.19 -11.31
CA GLY A 31 -2.67 1.18 -12.31
C GLY A 31 -1.73 2.38 -12.48
N LYS A 32 -0.46 2.31 -12.00
CA LYS A 32 0.52 3.40 -12.09
C LYS A 32 0.74 3.89 -13.53
N SER A 33 1.04 2.96 -14.45
CA SER A 33 1.25 3.26 -15.86
C SER A 33 0.01 3.89 -16.51
N TYR A 34 -1.19 3.42 -16.11
CA TYR A 34 -2.45 3.98 -16.59
C TYR A 34 -2.68 5.40 -16.06
N LEU A 35 -2.41 5.65 -14.77
CA LEU A 35 -2.49 6.98 -14.19
C LEU A 35 -1.56 7.96 -14.91
N LEU A 36 -0.30 7.56 -15.16
CA LEU A 36 0.71 8.41 -15.77
C LEU A 36 0.48 8.62 -17.27
N ASN A 37 0.38 7.50 -18.02
CA ASN A 37 0.40 7.53 -19.48
C ASN A 37 -0.98 7.72 -20.13
N ASN A 38 -2.06 7.63 -19.35
CA ASN A 38 -3.42 7.85 -19.83
C ASN A 38 -4.04 9.04 -19.12
N LEU A 39 -4.37 8.95 -17.84
CA LEU A 39 -5.14 9.99 -17.15
C LEU A 39 -4.37 11.32 -17.07
N PHE A 40 -3.13 11.29 -16.61
CA PHE A 40 -2.32 12.50 -16.48
C PHE A 40 -1.89 13.07 -17.85
N TYR A 41 -1.57 12.19 -18.80
CA TYR A 41 -1.29 12.61 -20.18
C TYR A 41 -2.45 13.36 -20.81
N HIS A 42 -3.68 12.83 -20.74
CA HIS A 42 -4.86 13.52 -21.29
C HIS A 42 -5.16 14.82 -20.55
N HIS A 43 -4.97 14.84 -19.21
CA HIS A 43 -5.10 16.08 -18.46
C HIS A 43 -4.13 17.18 -18.94
N LEU A 44 -2.86 16.82 -19.23
CA LEU A 44 -1.89 17.81 -19.77
C LEU A 44 -2.33 18.37 -21.12
N LEU A 45 -2.87 17.52 -22.01
CA LEU A 45 -3.43 17.97 -23.30
C LEU A 45 -4.64 18.89 -23.11
N GLU A 46 -5.55 18.54 -22.21
CA GLU A 46 -6.72 19.36 -21.87
C GLU A 46 -6.33 20.70 -21.23
N ASP A 47 -5.23 20.74 -20.49
CA ASP A 47 -4.64 21.96 -19.90
C ASP A 47 -3.84 22.79 -20.93
N GLY A 48 -3.86 22.38 -22.22
CA GLY A 48 -3.28 23.13 -23.34
C GLY A 48 -1.79 22.89 -23.58
N VAL A 49 -1.21 21.83 -23.02
CA VAL A 49 0.17 21.45 -23.31
C VAL A 49 0.24 20.75 -24.68
N ASP A 50 1.09 21.24 -25.56
CA ASP A 50 1.31 20.60 -26.87
C ASP A 50 1.84 19.18 -26.73
N ALA A 51 1.35 18.25 -27.55
CA ALA A 51 1.74 16.85 -27.51
C ALA A 51 3.25 16.64 -27.67
N ASP A 52 3.93 17.49 -28.46
CA ASP A 52 5.38 17.43 -28.66
C ASP A 52 6.17 17.85 -27.42
N HIS A 53 5.54 18.52 -26.46
CA HIS A 53 6.12 18.88 -25.17
C HIS A 53 5.87 17.82 -24.08
N ILE A 54 5.16 16.73 -24.41
CA ILE A 54 4.93 15.61 -23.48
C ILE A 54 5.69 14.39 -23.97
N ILE A 55 6.83 14.11 -23.35
CA ILE A 55 7.70 12.99 -23.73
C ILE A 55 7.35 11.79 -22.86
N ARG A 56 6.76 10.77 -23.46
CA ARG A 56 6.44 9.49 -22.81
C ARG A 56 7.48 8.45 -23.18
N PHE A 57 7.93 7.67 -22.21
CA PHE A 57 8.85 6.55 -22.45
C PHE A 57 8.65 5.47 -21.38
N ALA A 58 8.40 4.24 -21.84
CA ALA A 58 8.25 3.06 -20.98
C ALA A 58 9.48 2.14 -21.15
N PHE A 59 10.27 2.00 -20.09
CA PHE A 59 11.53 1.24 -20.14
C PHE A 59 11.32 -0.29 -20.25
N ASP A 60 10.10 -0.78 -20.09
CA ASP A 60 9.69 -2.17 -20.31
C ASP A 60 8.95 -2.38 -21.66
N SER A 61 8.83 -1.33 -22.48
CA SER A 61 8.21 -1.37 -23.81
C SER A 61 9.25 -1.70 -24.89
N ALA A 62 9.02 -2.75 -25.66
CA ALA A 62 9.90 -3.11 -26.77
C ALA A 62 9.92 -2.03 -27.85
N ASP A 63 8.79 -1.36 -28.10
CA ASP A 63 8.67 -0.30 -29.10
C ASP A 63 9.43 0.96 -28.68
N ASP A 64 9.34 1.37 -27.41
CA ASP A 64 10.07 2.52 -26.90
C ASP A 64 11.58 2.27 -26.88
N LEU A 65 11.99 1.07 -26.47
CA LEU A 65 13.40 0.67 -26.50
C LEU A 65 13.97 0.67 -27.92
N TYR A 66 13.18 0.27 -28.91
CA TYR A 66 13.58 0.31 -30.31
C TYR A 66 13.87 1.74 -30.78
N LEU A 67 13.16 2.75 -30.28
CA LEU A 67 13.40 4.16 -30.62
C LEU A 67 14.80 4.65 -30.22
N ILE A 68 15.39 4.04 -29.21
CA ILE A 68 16.77 4.37 -28.74
C ILE A 68 17.81 3.35 -29.17
N GLY A 69 17.46 2.41 -30.07
CA GLY A 69 18.37 1.36 -30.55
C GLY A 69 18.72 0.33 -29.47
N GLU A 70 17.79 0.04 -28.56
CA GLU A 70 17.87 -1.02 -27.55
C GLU A 70 16.90 -2.15 -27.84
N SER A 71 17.16 -3.32 -27.28
CA SER A 71 16.32 -4.50 -27.37
C SER A 71 16.06 -5.10 -26.00
N LEU A 72 14.78 -5.23 -25.63
CA LEU A 72 14.37 -5.86 -24.37
C LEU A 72 14.97 -7.27 -24.21
N ILE A 73 14.98 -8.06 -25.31
CA ILE A 73 15.54 -9.41 -25.32
C ILE A 73 17.05 -9.41 -25.04
N GLN A 74 17.77 -8.45 -25.59
CA GLN A 74 19.21 -8.33 -25.38
C GLN A 74 19.54 -7.87 -23.96
N ILE A 75 18.81 -6.88 -23.45
CA ILE A 75 18.91 -6.41 -22.06
C ILE A 75 18.72 -7.57 -21.08
N GLU A 76 17.68 -8.39 -21.27
CA GLU A 76 17.44 -9.57 -20.42
C GLU A 76 18.54 -10.63 -20.51
N LYS A 77 19.05 -10.90 -21.70
CA LYS A 77 20.16 -11.87 -21.91
C LYS A 77 21.45 -11.40 -21.23
N GLU A 78 21.77 -10.13 -21.38
CA GLU A 78 22.99 -9.50 -20.83
C GLU A 78 22.85 -9.18 -19.33
N LYS A 79 21.63 -9.24 -18.77
CA LYS A 79 21.32 -8.91 -17.37
C LYS A 79 21.77 -7.51 -16.96
N ARG A 80 21.66 -6.55 -17.87
CA ARG A 80 21.93 -5.12 -17.65
C ARG A 80 20.65 -4.30 -17.65
N GLY A 81 20.75 -3.03 -17.32
CA GLY A 81 19.69 -2.05 -17.55
C GLY A 81 19.75 -1.44 -18.96
N VAL A 82 18.86 -0.50 -19.20
CA VAL A 82 18.85 0.32 -20.41
C VAL A 82 20.00 1.31 -20.36
N ASP A 83 20.69 1.52 -21.50
CA ASP A 83 21.81 2.43 -21.62
C ASP A 83 21.37 3.89 -21.42
N PRO A 84 21.92 4.60 -20.40
CA PRO A 84 21.54 5.97 -20.10
C PRO A 84 21.96 6.96 -21.20
N GLU A 85 23.07 6.74 -21.90
CA GLU A 85 23.53 7.65 -22.97
C GLU A 85 22.58 7.62 -24.17
N LYS A 86 22.10 6.45 -24.56
CA LYS A 86 21.12 6.30 -25.63
C LYS A 86 19.80 7.00 -25.28
N PHE A 87 19.31 6.79 -24.06
CA PHE A 87 18.12 7.47 -23.58
C PHE A 87 18.31 9.01 -23.53
N MET A 88 19.42 9.49 -22.99
CA MET A 88 19.70 10.92 -22.94
C MET A 88 19.79 11.54 -24.34
N ASN A 89 20.36 10.84 -25.32
CA ASN A 89 20.42 11.31 -26.70
C ASN A 89 19.02 11.40 -27.31
N TYR A 90 18.14 10.43 -27.04
CA TYR A 90 16.73 10.50 -27.45
C TYR A 90 16.03 11.71 -26.85
N ILE A 91 16.14 11.95 -25.55
CA ILE A 91 15.54 13.15 -24.93
C ILE A 91 16.09 14.45 -25.55
N ARG A 92 17.41 14.53 -25.79
CA ARG A 92 18.01 15.72 -26.46
C ARG A 92 17.44 15.96 -27.85
N SER A 93 17.12 14.91 -28.59
CA SER A 93 16.51 15.03 -29.94
C SER A 93 15.06 15.48 -29.91
N LYS A 94 14.34 15.28 -28.77
CA LYS A 94 12.94 15.66 -28.59
C LYS A 94 12.78 17.05 -27.99
N VAL A 95 13.72 17.52 -27.21
CA VAL A 95 13.67 18.83 -26.55
C VAL A 95 14.24 19.88 -27.48
N VAL A 96 13.32 20.60 -28.14
CA VAL A 96 13.65 21.65 -29.12
C VAL A 96 13.01 22.95 -28.66
N GLY A 97 13.84 23.91 -28.19
CA GLY A 97 13.35 25.21 -27.72
C GLY A 97 13.24 25.35 -26.21
N ASP A 98 12.67 26.46 -25.76
CA ASP A 98 12.66 26.89 -24.35
C ASP A 98 11.33 26.59 -23.63
N GLY A 99 10.36 25.94 -24.28
CA GLY A 99 9.07 25.58 -23.70
C GLY A 99 9.20 24.56 -22.57
N MET A 100 8.19 24.50 -21.69
CA MET A 100 8.13 23.49 -20.62
C MET A 100 7.86 22.09 -21.21
N TYR A 101 8.70 21.13 -20.86
CA TYR A 101 8.57 19.73 -21.25
C TYR A 101 8.17 18.86 -20.04
N TYR A 102 7.25 17.94 -20.26
CA TYR A 102 6.81 16.96 -19.28
C TYR A 102 7.38 15.58 -19.62
N LEU A 103 8.24 15.05 -18.76
CA LEU A 103 8.81 13.71 -18.92
C LEU A 103 7.94 12.72 -18.15
N LEU A 104 7.24 11.82 -18.86
CA LEU A 104 6.42 10.76 -18.28
C LEU A 104 7.12 9.42 -18.49
N LEU A 105 7.87 8.96 -17.48
CA LEU A 105 8.79 7.83 -17.57
C LEU A 105 8.26 6.64 -16.77
N ASP A 106 7.96 5.53 -17.45
CA ASP A 106 7.40 4.33 -16.83
C ASP A 106 8.49 3.28 -16.55
N GLU A 107 8.42 2.61 -15.40
CA GLU A 107 9.37 1.57 -14.92
C GLU A 107 10.84 2.06 -14.94
N ILE A 108 11.08 3.25 -14.39
CA ILE A 108 12.38 3.98 -14.41
C ILE A 108 13.55 3.15 -13.91
N GLN A 109 13.32 2.17 -13.02
CA GLN A 109 14.37 1.30 -12.48
C GLN A 109 15.03 0.38 -13.52
N MET A 110 14.50 0.32 -14.73
CA MET A 110 15.15 -0.39 -15.83
C MET A 110 16.25 0.43 -16.51
N LEU A 111 16.31 1.73 -16.28
CA LEU A 111 17.40 2.60 -16.75
C LEU A 111 18.60 2.49 -15.81
N ASP A 112 19.78 2.19 -16.33
CA ASP A 112 20.99 2.20 -15.51
C ASP A 112 21.32 3.64 -15.07
N CYS A 113 21.76 3.81 -13.83
CA CYS A 113 22.13 5.12 -13.25
C CYS A 113 21.00 6.18 -13.38
N PHE A 114 19.73 5.74 -13.31
CA PHE A 114 18.57 6.63 -13.52
C PHE A 114 18.58 7.84 -12.59
N GLU A 115 19.09 7.71 -11.37
CA GLU A 115 19.18 8.81 -10.38
C GLU A 115 20.07 9.95 -10.90
N ALA A 116 21.22 9.62 -11.48
CA ALA A 116 22.13 10.61 -12.06
C ALA A 116 21.49 11.30 -13.27
N VAL A 117 20.80 10.53 -14.11
CA VAL A 117 20.08 11.06 -15.28
C VAL A 117 18.98 12.02 -14.88
N LEU A 118 18.10 11.60 -13.94
CA LEU A 118 16.99 12.43 -13.47
C LEU A 118 17.47 13.69 -12.73
N ASN A 119 18.49 13.58 -11.88
CA ASN A 119 19.11 14.73 -11.24
C ASN A 119 19.74 15.71 -12.25
N GLY A 120 20.24 15.20 -13.39
CA GLY A 120 20.70 16.02 -14.50
C GLY A 120 19.58 16.83 -15.15
N TYR A 121 18.43 16.21 -15.40
CA TYR A 121 17.26 16.86 -15.97
C TYR A 121 16.57 17.85 -15.00
N LEU A 122 16.59 17.53 -13.70
CA LEU A 122 16.00 18.42 -12.68
C LEU A 122 16.69 19.79 -12.60
N ARG A 123 17.94 19.91 -13.11
CA ARG A 123 18.65 21.20 -13.18
C ARG A 123 18.21 22.10 -14.33
N LYS A 124 17.34 21.59 -15.21
CA LYS A 124 16.82 22.34 -16.33
C LYS A 124 15.47 22.94 -15.92
N ASP A 125 15.36 24.26 -16.01
CA ASP A 125 14.16 25.00 -15.57
C ASP A 125 12.92 24.72 -16.44
N ASN A 126 13.12 24.11 -17.61
CA ASN A 126 12.07 23.79 -18.57
C ASN A 126 11.70 22.29 -18.60
N MET A 127 11.96 21.54 -17.52
CA MET A 127 11.60 20.12 -17.46
C MET A 127 10.85 19.79 -16.17
N ASP A 128 9.70 19.13 -16.30
CA ASP A 128 8.93 18.58 -15.20
C ASP A 128 8.88 17.06 -15.31
N ILE A 129 9.26 16.34 -14.23
CA ILE A 129 9.61 14.91 -14.30
C ILE A 129 8.63 14.11 -13.46
N PHE A 130 8.01 13.12 -14.11
CA PHE A 130 7.12 12.13 -13.48
C PHE A 130 7.63 10.73 -13.82
N VAL A 131 7.86 9.92 -12.82
CA VAL A 131 8.35 8.56 -13.00
C VAL A 131 7.48 7.56 -12.28
N THR A 132 7.41 6.34 -12.79
CA THR A 132 6.81 5.22 -12.05
C THR A 132 7.88 4.20 -11.67
N GLY A 133 7.59 3.46 -10.59
CA GLY A 133 8.37 2.29 -10.22
C GLY A 133 7.56 1.34 -9.33
N SER A 134 7.82 0.05 -9.49
CA SER A 134 7.11 -1.02 -8.78
C SER A 134 7.87 -1.59 -7.57
N ASN A 135 8.88 -0.86 -7.06
CA ASN A 135 9.72 -1.32 -5.99
C ASN A 135 9.98 -0.24 -4.94
N ALA A 136 9.71 -0.54 -3.67
CA ALA A 136 9.98 0.37 -2.55
C ALA A 136 11.49 0.63 -2.33
N LYS A 137 12.38 -0.33 -2.66
CA LYS A 137 13.83 -0.11 -2.58
C LYS A 137 14.34 1.01 -3.46
N LEU A 138 13.72 1.19 -4.62
CA LEU A 138 14.03 2.31 -5.52
C LEU A 138 13.57 3.66 -4.96
N LEU A 139 12.73 3.65 -3.91
CA LEU A 139 11.92 4.81 -3.57
C LEU A 139 12.00 5.22 -2.10
N SER A 140 12.19 4.31 -1.14
CA SER A 140 12.11 4.66 0.28
C SER A 140 13.47 4.95 0.94
N LYS A 141 14.53 4.25 0.52
CA LYS A 141 15.90 4.52 1.02
C LYS A 141 16.71 5.32 0.03
N ASP A 142 16.49 5.08 -1.26
CA ASP A 142 17.30 5.68 -2.32
C ASP A 142 16.74 7.04 -2.75
N ILE A 143 15.41 7.26 -2.79
CA ILE A 143 14.85 8.61 -2.99
C ILE A 143 15.23 9.57 -1.87
N ALA A 144 15.12 9.13 -0.61
CA ALA A 144 15.49 9.98 0.51
C ALA A 144 17.00 10.25 0.57
N THR A 145 17.84 9.31 0.08
CA THR A 145 19.31 9.45 0.09
C THR A 145 19.88 9.87 -1.24
N GLU A 146 19.40 9.35 -2.38
CA GLU A 146 19.99 9.60 -3.69
C GLU A 146 19.36 10.78 -4.44
N PHE A 147 18.05 10.98 -4.31
CA PHE A 147 17.44 12.25 -4.73
C PHE A 147 17.64 13.38 -3.69
N ALA A 148 18.24 13.09 -2.52
CA ALA A 148 18.61 14.09 -1.51
C ALA A 148 17.48 15.10 -1.21
N GLY A 149 16.24 14.64 -1.02
CA GLY A 149 15.08 15.47 -0.78
C GLY A 149 14.45 16.09 -2.03
N ARG A 150 14.84 15.65 -3.24
CA ARG A 150 14.30 16.14 -4.52
C ARG A 150 13.19 15.27 -5.11
N GLY A 151 12.81 14.21 -4.42
CA GLY A 151 11.69 13.33 -4.81
C GLY A 151 10.41 13.70 -4.06
N ASP A 152 9.28 13.71 -4.77
CA ASP A 152 7.93 13.89 -4.23
C ASP A 152 7.11 12.63 -4.52
N GLU A 153 6.88 11.80 -3.51
CA GLU A 153 6.27 10.49 -3.67
C GLU A 153 4.74 10.58 -3.71
N VAL A 154 4.16 9.87 -4.67
CA VAL A 154 2.73 9.57 -4.75
C VAL A 154 2.55 8.06 -4.66
N HIS A 155 2.37 7.54 -3.44
CA HIS A 155 2.11 6.11 -3.25
C HIS A 155 0.68 5.76 -3.66
N MET A 156 0.55 4.80 -4.60
CA MET A 156 -0.70 4.38 -5.21
C MET A 156 -1.09 2.97 -4.76
N TYR A 157 -2.25 2.88 -4.12
CA TYR A 157 -2.87 1.61 -3.72
C TYR A 157 -3.72 1.02 -4.85
N PRO A 158 -4.13 -0.26 -4.78
CA PRO A 158 -5.26 -0.79 -5.54
C PRO A 158 -6.48 0.10 -5.39
N LEU A 159 -7.55 -0.15 -6.14
CA LEU A 159 -8.77 0.65 -6.03
C LEU A 159 -9.24 0.69 -4.56
N SER A 160 -9.54 1.89 -4.06
CA SER A 160 -10.29 2.04 -2.81
C SER A 160 -11.68 1.44 -2.97
N PHE A 161 -12.38 1.19 -1.87
CA PHE A 161 -13.76 0.70 -1.96
C PHE A 161 -14.67 1.70 -2.69
N ALA A 162 -14.46 3.00 -2.48
CA ALA A 162 -15.21 4.04 -3.20
C ALA A 162 -14.95 3.98 -4.72
N GLU A 163 -13.70 3.86 -5.15
CA GLU A 163 -13.35 3.69 -6.57
C GLU A 163 -13.91 2.37 -7.15
N PHE A 164 -13.84 1.27 -6.38
CA PHE A 164 -14.45 0.00 -6.76
C PHE A 164 -15.96 0.12 -7.00
N MET A 165 -16.67 0.81 -6.12
CA MET A 165 -18.12 1.01 -6.25
C MET A 165 -18.53 1.85 -7.47
N THR A 166 -17.63 2.64 -8.06
CA THR A 166 -17.95 3.40 -9.30
C THR A 166 -18.15 2.50 -10.52
N ILE A 167 -17.62 1.28 -10.48
CA ILE A 167 -17.66 0.31 -11.59
C ILE A 167 -18.38 -1.00 -11.21
N TYR A 168 -18.80 -1.14 -9.97
CA TYR A 168 -19.51 -2.32 -9.46
C TYR A 168 -21.04 -2.17 -9.67
N ASN A 169 -21.65 -3.16 -10.32
CA ASN A 169 -23.08 -3.17 -10.65
C ASN A 169 -23.94 -3.81 -9.55
N GLY A 170 -23.73 -3.47 -8.29
CA GLY A 170 -24.49 -4.00 -7.17
C GLY A 170 -24.60 -3.00 -6.03
N ASP A 171 -25.26 -3.41 -4.95
CA ASP A 171 -25.33 -2.58 -3.76
C ASP A 171 -24.02 -2.58 -2.95
N LYS A 172 -23.87 -1.62 -2.06
CA LYS A 172 -22.66 -1.47 -1.23
C LYS A 172 -22.41 -2.66 -0.29
N TYR A 173 -23.41 -3.41 0.09
CA TYR A 173 -23.29 -4.54 1.03
C TYR A 173 -22.69 -5.76 0.34
N MET A 174 -23.20 -6.09 -0.85
CA MET A 174 -22.62 -7.12 -1.70
C MET A 174 -21.26 -6.68 -2.22
N GLY A 175 -21.11 -5.41 -2.61
CA GLY A 175 -19.87 -4.81 -3.06
C GLY A 175 -18.75 -4.95 -2.03
N LEU A 176 -19.01 -4.68 -0.76
CA LEU A 176 -17.99 -4.85 0.29
C LEU A 176 -17.58 -6.32 0.46
N SER A 177 -18.54 -7.24 0.39
CA SER A 177 -18.27 -8.67 0.49
C SER A 177 -17.38 -9.14 -0.67
N GLU A 178 -17.63 -8.66 -1.89
CA GLU A 178 -16.84 -8.96 -3.07
C GLU A 178 -15.46 -8.31 -3.02
N TYR A 179 -15.38 -7.04 -2.59
CA TYR A 179 -14.13 -6.31 -2.40
C TYR A 179 -13.22 -6.96 -1.34
N MET A 180 -13.78 -7.43 -0.23
CA MET A 180 -13.05 -8.18 0.79
C MET A 180 -12.56 -9.55 0.28
N LEU A 181 -13.26 -10.13 -0.69
CA LEU A 181 -12.91 -11.45 -1.24
C LEU A 181 -11.88 -11.36 -2.38
N TYR A 182 -12.07 -10.44 -3.33
CA TYR A 182 -11.26 -10.35 -4.56
C TYR A 182 -10.34 -9.13 -4.62
N GLY A 183 -10.44 -8.22 -3.65
CA GLY A 183 -9.58 -7.02 -3.59
C GLY A 183 -9.97 -5.94 -4.59
N GLY A 184 -9.06 -4.97 -4.74
CA GLY A 184 -9.21 -3.79 -5.58
C GLY A 184 -8.23 -3.71 -6.76
N ILE A 185 -7.55 -4.80 -7.16
CA ILE A 185 -6.66 -4.78 -8.32
C ILE A 185 -7.48 -4.57 -9.60
N PRO A 186 -7.27 -3.47 -10.38
CA PRO A 186 -8.10 -3.12 -11.52
C PRO A 186 -8.32 -4.27 -12.52
N LEU A 187 -7.24 -4.98 -12.87
CA LEU A 187 -7.30 -6.12 -13.79
C LEU A 187 -8.23 -7.25 -13.31
N VAL A 188 -8.38 -7.41 -12.01
CA VAL A 188 -9.24 -8.43 -11.39
C VAL A 188 -10.68 -7.94 -11.30
N VAL A 189 -10.86 -6.69 -10.88
CA VAL A 189 -12.18 -6.08 -10.72
C VAL A 189 -12.95 -6.04 -12.06
N LEU A 190 -12.24 -5.79 -13.15
CA LEU A 190 -12.83 -5.76 -14.50
C LEU A 190 -13.20 -7.15 -15.06
N ARG A 191 -12.87 -8.25 -14.36
CA ARG A 191 -13.25 -9.61 -14.81
C ARG A 191 -14.66 -9.97 -14.36
N GLU A 192 -15.33 -10.71 -15.20
CA GLU A 192 -16.64 -11.29 -14.87
C GLU A 192 -16.45 -12.70 -14.30
N GLY A 193 -17.27 -13.04 -13.32
CA GLY A 193 -17.29 -14.38 -12.73
C GLY A 193 -16.23 -14.64 -11.64
N ALA A 194 -16.68 -15.34 -10.60
CA ALA A 194 -15.88 -15.65 -9.41
C ALA A 194 -14.62 -16.48 -9.72
N ASN A 195 -14.78 -17.48 -10.62
CA ASN A 195 -13.67 -18.34 -11.00
C ASN A 195 -12.56 -17.59 -11.73
N ASP A 196 -12.93 -16.70 -12.68
CA ASP A 196 -11.97 -15.95 -13.48
C ASP A 196 -11.20 -14.93 -12.62
N LYS A 197 -11.88 -14.31 -11.64
CA LYS A 197 -11.22 -13.47 -10.65
C LYS A 197 -10.23 -14.24 -9.78
N ALA A 198 -10.64 -15.41 -9.29
CA ALA A 198 -9.78 -16.25 -8.45
C ALA A 198 -8.54 -16.76 -9.21
N VAL A 199 -8.71 -17.25 -10.43
CA VAL A 199 -7.60 -17.71 -11.29
C VAL A 199 -6.67 -16.55 -11.64
N ALA A 200 -7.21 -15.38 -11.96
CA ALA A 200 -6.40 -14.20 -12.25
C ALA A 200 -5.55 -13.79 -11.05
N LEU A 201 -6.11 -13.78 -9.84
CA LEU A 201 -5.39 -13.45 -8.61
C LEU A 201 -4.30 -14.48 -8.30
N GLN A 202 -4.57 -15.78 -8.45
CA GLN A 202 -3.58 -16.84 -8.27
C GLN A 202 -2.40 -16.70 -9.24
N ASN A 203 -2.68 -16.44 -10.52
CA ASN A 203 -1.65 -16.20 -11.54
C ASN A 203 -0.84 -14.94 -11.24
N LEU A 204 -1.52 -13.84 -10.91
CA LEU A 204 -0.84 -12.60 -10.48
C LEU A 204 0.08 -12.85 -9.30
N PHE A 205 -0.40 -13.58 -8.30
CA PHE A 205 0.38 -13.85 -7.11
C PHE A 205 1.62 -14.68 -7.42
N ASN A 206 1.46 -15.82 -8.11
CA ASN A 206 2.55 -16.76 -8.34
C ASN A 206 3.56 -16.25 -9.39
N GLU A 207 3.08 -15.74 -10.52
CA GLU A 207 3.93 -15.40 -11.64
C GLU A 207 4.54 -13.99 -11.54
N ILE A 208 3.82 -13.06 -10.93
CA ILE A 208 4.26 -11.68 -10.85
C ILE A 208 4.94 -11.39 -9.52
N TYR A 209 4.23 -11.58 -8.40
CA TYR A 209 4.78 -11.20 -7.11
C TYR A 209 5.87 -12.14 -6.60
N LEU A 210 5.57 -13.41 -6.51
CA LEU A 210 6.52 -14.36 -5.93
C LEU A 210 7.77 -14.52 -6.79
N ARG A 211 7.60 -14.58 -8.12
CA ARG A 211 8.72 -14.64 -9.07
C ARG A 211 9.55 -13.36 -9.05
N ASP A 212 8.92 -12.18 -8.97
CA ASP A 212 9.63 -10.90 -8.92
C ASP A 212 10.44 -10.76 -7.62
N ILE A 213 9.82 -11.05 -6.47
CA ILE A 213 10.50 -11.02 -5.16
C ILE A 213 11.70 -11.96 -5.14
N THR A 214 11.53 -13.18 -5.63
CA THR A 214 12.59 -14.19 -5.60
C THR A 214 13.74 -13.90 -6.56
N LYS A 215 13.44 -13.49 -7.80
CA LYS A 215 14.43 -13.13 -8.82
C LYS A 215 15.24 -11.91 -8.38
N ARG A 216 14.56 -10.87 -7.89
CA ARG A 216 15.16 -9.61 -7.47
C ARG A 216 16.08 -9.78 -6.25
N ASN A 217 15.64 -10.52 -5.26
CA ASN A 217 16.37 -10.69 -3.99
C ASN A 217 17.30 -11.92 -3.99
N ARG A 218 17.39 -12.64 -5.09
CA ARG A 218 18.19 -13.87 -5.24
C ARG A 218 17.94 -14.85 -4.08
N VAL A 219 16.65 -15.07 -3.77
CA VAL A 219 16.23 -15.93 -2.66
C VAL A 219 16.71 -17.35 -2.89
N LYS A 220 17.48 -17.90 -1.94
CA LYS A 220 18.04 -19.25 -2.03
C LYS A 220 17.04 -20.33 -1.61
N ASN A 221 16.20 -20.05 -0.62
CA ASN A 221 15.24 -21.00 -0.06
C ASN A 221 13.80 -20.50 -0.30
N MET A 222 13.25 -20.88 -1.45
CA MET A 222 11.87 -20.56 -1.84
C MET A 222 10.85 -21.09 -0.83
N GLY A 223 11.04 -22.34 -0.37
CA GLY A 223 10.06 -23.00 0.50
C GLY A 223 9.88 -22.26 1.83
N GLU A 224 10.96 -21.76 2.45
CA GLU A 224 10.86 -20.97 3.68
C GLU A 224 10.19 -19.61 3.45
N LEU A 225 10.47 -18.96 2.31
CA LEU A 225 9.81 -17.71 1.94
C LEU A 225 8.29 -17.91 1.77
N GLU A 226 7.91 -18.97 1.06
CA GLU A 226 6.50 -19.33 0.82
C GLU A 226 5.79 -19.73 2.10
N ASP A 227 6.43 -20.50 2.96
CA ASP A 227 5.89 -20.88 4.26
C ASP A 227 5.65 -19.66 5.16
N LEU A 228 6.59 -18.71 5.19
CA LEU A 228 6.40 -17.44 5.90
C LEU A 228 5.20 -16.67 5.37
N LEU A 229 5.07 -16.58 4.06
CA LEU A 229 3.97 -15.88 3.42
C LEU A 229 2.61 -16.56 3.70
N ASN A 230 2.57 -17.90 3.73
CA ASN A 230 1.38 -18.64 4.14
C ASN A 230 0.97 -18.33 5.59
N ILE A 231 1.95 -18.24 6.49
CA ILE A 231 1.71 -17.90 7.90
C ILE A 231 1.15 -16.49 8.01
N LEU A 232 1.76 -15.51 7.32
CA LEU A 232 1.28 -14.13 7.33
C LEU A 232 -0.14 -14.01 6.74
N SER A 233 -0.40 -14.72 5.63
CA SER A 233 -1.73 -14.72 5.00
C SER A 233 -2.80 -15.34 5.90
N SER A 234 -2.43 -16.35 6.71
CA SER A 234 -3.35 -16.97 7.67
C SER A 234 -3.50 -16.19 8.98
N ALA A 235 -2.54 -15.31 9.31
CA ALA A 235 -2.49 -14.54 10.55
C ALA A 235 -2.59 -13.02 10.29
N ILE A 236 -3.37 -12.64 9.28
CA ILE A 236 -3.59 -11.24 8.91
C ILE A 236 -4.10 -10.43 10.11
N GLY A 237 -3.58 -9.22 10.32
CA GLY A 237 -3.95 -8.36 11.46
C GLY A 237 -3.47 -8.85 12.82
N SER A 238 -2.78 -10.01 12.90
CA SER A 238 -2.25 -10.54 14.15
C SER A 238 -0.83 -10.04 14.42
N LEU A 239 -0.50 -9.93 15.72
CA LEU A 239 0.84 -9.55 16.15
C LEU A 239 1.90 -10.59 15.75
N THR A 240 2.82 -10.19 14.91
CA THR A 240 3.87 -11.03 14.35
C THR A 240 5.24 -10.72 14.98
N ASN A 241 5.86 -11.77 15.56
CA ASN A 241 7.17 -11.69 16.17
C ASN A 241 8.14 -12.67 15.46
N PRO A 242 9.24 -12.19 14.84
CA PRO A 242 10.21 -13.02 14.13
C PRO A 242 10.81 -14.16 14.99
N GLU A 243 11.01 -13.94 16.29
CA GLU A 243 11.50 -14.99 17.20
C GLU A 243 10.45 -16.09 17.43
N LYS A 244 9.17 -15.73 17.59
CA LYS A 244 8.09 -16.73 17.68
C LYS A 244 7.98 -17.51 16.37
N LEU A 245 8.05 -16.82 15.23
CA LEU A 245 8.02 -17.47 13.91
C LEU A 245 9.18 -18.46 13.76
N LYS A 246 10.42 -18.08 14.11
CA LYS A 246 11.57 -18.98 14.10
C LYS A 246 11.29 -20.28 14.89
N ASN A 247 10.70 -20.15 16.08
CA ASN A 247 10.35 -21.32 16.89
C ASN A 247 9.27 -22.19 16.21
N THR A 248 8.26 -21.58 15.57
CA THR A 248 7.24 -22.30 14.79
C THR A 248 7.88 -23.05 13.61
N PHE A 249 8.75 -22.39 12.85
CA PHE A 249 9.49 -23.03 11.76
C PHE A 249 10.33 -24.22 12.24
N LYS A 250 11.00 -24.07 13.38
CA LYS A 250 11.81 -25.15 13.98
C LYS A 250 10.95 -26.35 14.40
N THR A 251 9.81 -26.11 15.05
CA THR A 251 8.96 -27.18 15.60
C THR A 251 8.09 -27.84 14.54
N VAL A 252 7.45 -27.05 13.68
CA VAL A 252 6.45 -27.55 12.71
C VAL A 252 7.09 -27.95 11.39
N LYS A 253 8.03 -27.15 10.89
CA LYS A 253 8.65 -27.34 9.55
C LYS A 253 10.03 -27.99 9.62
N LYS A 254 10.59 -28.24 10.84
CA LYS A 254 11.95 -28.72 11.06
C LYS A 254 13.03 -27.89 10.33
N SER A 255 12.73 -26.61 10.06
CA SER A 255 13.64 -25.68 9.39
C SER A 255 14.62 -25.05 10.37
N ARG A 256 15.81 -24.69 9.87
CA ARG A 256 16.85 -23.97 10.61
C ARG A 256 16.87 -22.47 10.30
N ILE A 257 15.76 -21.93 9.80
CA ILE A 257 15.64 -20.49 9.50
C ILE A 257 15.95 -19.65 10.74
N THR A 258 16.65 -18.55 10.54
CA THR A 258 16.98 -17.61 11.62
C THR A 258 15.96 -16.46 11.67
N SER A 259 15.83 -15.81 12.83
CA SER A 259 15.01 -14.59 12.94
C SER A 259 15.48 -13.44 12.04
N ALA A 260 16.79 -13.37 11.79
CA ALA A 260 17.35 -12.41 10.82
C ALA A 260 16.90 -12.70 9.39
N THR A 261 16.84 -13.98 8.97
CA THR A 261 16.33 -14.39 7.67
C THR A 261 14.82 -14.09 7.54
N ILE A 262 14.06 -14.34 8.61
CA ILE A 262 12.62 -14.02 8.66
C ILE A 262 12.41 -12.50 8.49
N LYS A 263 13.15 -11.65 9.23
CA LYS A 263 13.10 -10.20 9.09
C LYS A 263 13.39 -9.79 7.64
N LYS A 264 14.45 -10.36 7.04
CA LYS A 264 14.81 -10.08 5.66
C LYS A 264 13.73 -10.46 4.66
N TYR A 265 13.00 -11.56 4.88
CA TYR A 265 11.88 -11.96 4.03
C TYR A 265 10.67 -11.03 4.23
N LEU A 266 10.40 -10.58 5.46
CA LEU A 266 9.40 -9.56 5.72
C LEU A 266 9.72 -8.26 5.00
N ASP A 267 10.98 -7.80 5.05
CA ASP A 267 11.45 -6.62 4.31
C ASP A 267 11.23 -6.80 2.79
N TYR A 268 11.43 -8.00 2.24
CA TYR A 268 11.18 -8.26 0.81
C TYR A 268 9.70 -8.15 0.43
N PHE A 269 8.80 -8.55 1.34
CA PHE A 269 7.36 -8.41 1.11
C PHE A 269 6.93 -6.93 1.23
N GLU A 270 7.51 -6.19 2.16
CA GLU A 270 7.29 -4.73 2.29
C GLU A 270 7.88 -3.98 1.07
N ASP A 271 9.11 -4.31 0.65
CA ASP A 271 9.78 -3.73 -0.52
C ASP A 271 9.02 -3.98 -1.85
N SER A 272 8.19 -5.01 -1.92
CA SER A 272 7.32 -5.29 -3.07
C SER A 272 5.94 -4.66 -2.95
N PHE A 273 5.68 -3.92 -1.88
CA PHE A 273 4.36 -3.38 -1.52
C PHE A 273 3.26 -4.45 -1.38
N LEU A 274 3.63 -5.71 -1.15
CA LEU A 274 2.67 -6.79 -0.94
C LEU A 274 2.00 -6.67 0.42
N ILE A 275 2.79 -6.30 1.43
CA ILE A 275 2.33 -6.03 2.79
C ILE A 275 2.88 -4.70 3.29
N GLU A 276 2.20 -4.12 4.27
CA GLU A 276 2.69 -3.01 5.08
C GLU A 276 2.67 -3.38 6.56
N SER A 277 3.62 -2.87 7.34
CA SER A 277 3.64 -3.07 8.79
C SER A 277 3.09 -1.88 9.54
N ALA A 278 2.28 -2.13 10.58
CA ALA A 278 1.92 -1.17 11.60
C ALA A 278 2.75 -1.42 12.86
N GLN A 279 3.47 -0.38 13.31
CA GLN A 279 4.26 -0.44 14.52
C GLN A 279 3.37 -0.34 15.76
N ARG A 280 3.84 -0.84 16.89
CA ARG A 280 3.14 -0.66 18.16
C ARG A 280 3.58 0.65 18.80
N TYR A 281 2.62 1.42 19.25
CA TYR A 281 2.83 2.68 19.93
C TYR A 281 2.23 2.64 21.35
N ASP A 282 3.06 2.78 22.39
CA ASP A 282 2.59 2.94 23.75
C ASP A 282 1.98 4.34 23.91
N ILE A 283 0.65 4.38 24.01
CA ILE A 283 -0.09 5.65 24.08
C ILE A 283 0.25 6.45 25.34
N LYS A 284 0.45 5.77 26.48
CA LYS A 284 0.80 6.41 27.75
C LYS A 284 2.27 6.77 27.84
N GLY A 285 3.14 5.84 27.46
CA GLY A 285 4.59 6.03 27.45
C GLY A 285 5.10 6.92 26.31
N LYS A 286 4.25 7.20 25.30
CA LYS A 286 4.59 8.00 24.11
C LYS A 286 5.83 7.47 23.39
N ALA A 287 5.95 6.15 23.27
CA ALA A 287 7.12 5.48 22.72
C ALA A 287 6.73 4.35 21.74
N TYR A 288 7.53 4.18 20.72
CA TYR A 288 7.38 3.05 19.79
C TYR A 288 7.95 1.76 20.38
N ILE A 289 7.26 0.65 20.07
CA ILE A 289 7.67 -0.71 20.43
C ILE A 289 8.01 -1.43 19.13
N GLU A 290 9.28 -1.76 18.93
CA GLU A 290 9.77 -2.33 17.67
C GLU A 290 9.13 -3.66 17.29
N THR A 291 8.91 -4.53 18.28
CA THR A 291 8.33 -5.87 18.06
C THR A 291 7.39 -6.27 19.20
N PRO A 292 6.35 -7.06 18.93
CA PRO A 292 5.84 -7.50 17.61
C PRO A 292 5.16 -6.37 16.82
N LYS A 293 5.03 -6.54 15.49
CA LYS A 293 4.26 -5.66 14.60
C LYS A 293 3.01 -6.38 14.09
N LYS A 294 2.01 -5.64 13.61
CA LYS A 294 0.96 -6.18 12.73
C LYS A 294 1.35 -5.99 11.26
N TYR A 295 0.92 -6.91 10.40
CA TYR A 295 1.11 -6.81 8.95
C TYR A 295 -0.23 -6.89 8.26
N TYR A 296 -0.44 -5.96 7.31
CA TYR A 296 -1.64 -5.87 6.49
C TYR A 296 -1.28 -6.05 5.02
N PHE A 297 -2.10 -6.76 4.28
CA PHE A 297 -1.92 -6.90 2.84
C PHE A 297 -2.43 -5.65 2.13
N SER A 298 -1.68 -5.15 1.15
CA SER A 298 -2.11 -4.02 0.32
C SER A 298 -3.34 -4.35 -0.53
N ASP A 299 -3.59 -5.66 -0.75
CA ASP A 299 -4.79 -6.16 -1.44
C ASP A 299 -5.25 -7.48 -0.84
N LEU A 300 -6.54 -7.54 -0.43
CA LEU A 300 -7.10 -8.75 0.17
C LEU A 300 -7.29 -9.89 -0.84
N GLY A 301 -7.53 -9.59 -2.11
CA GLY A 301 -7.64 -10.60 -3.15
C GLY A 301 -6.34 -11.39 -3.30
N LEU A 302 -5.19 -10.72 -3.27
CA LEU A 302 -3.87 -11.37 -3.27
C LEU A 302 -3.66 -12.25 -2.03
N ARG A 303 -4.03 -11.74 -0.84
CA ARG A 303 -3.97 -12.53 0.41
C ARG A 303 -4.83 -13.79 0.29
N ASN A 304 -6.06 -13.65 -0.17
CA ASN A 304 -7.02 -14.76 -0.28
C ASN A 304 -6.57 -15.78 -1.34
N ALA A 305 -6.04 -15.33 -2.48
CA ALA A 305 -5.46 -16.19 -3.50
C ALA A 305 -4.29 -17.03 -2.96
N ARG A 306 -3.43 -16.44 -2.12
CA ARG A 306 -2.30 -17.15 -1.51
C ARG A 306 -2.73 -18.36 -0.68
N ILE A 307 -3.84 -18.24 0.02
CA ILE A 307 -4.42 -19.34 0.83
C ILE A 307 -5.51 -20.12 0.10
N ASN A 308 -5.61 -19.97 -1.22
CA ASN A 308 -6.62 -20.61 -2.08
C ASN A 308 -8.06 -20.36 -1.59
N PHE A 309 -8.35 -19.15 -1.12
CA PHE A 309 -9.68 -18.71 -0.62
C PHE A 309 -10.27 -19.61 0.49
N ARG A 310 -9.42 -20.36 1.22
CA ARG A 310 -9.88 -21.34 2.24
C ARG A 310 -10.32 -20.71 3.56
N GLN A 311 -9.77 -19.56 3.92
CA GLN A 311 -10.05 -18.86 5.17
C GLN A 311 -10.59 -17.47 4.86
N PHE A 312 -11.87 -17.26 5.12
CA PHE A 312 -12.48 -15.95 5.06
C PHE A 312 -12.78 -15.46 6.47
N GLU A 313 -11.79 -14.88 7.13
CA GLU A 313 -11.93 -14.29 8.45
C GLU A 313 -12.43 -12.86 8.32
N GLN A 314 -13.73 -12.69 8.45
CA GLN A 314 -14.41 -11.40 8.19
C GLN A 314 -13.89 -10.26 9.09
N THR A 315 -13.60 -10.55 10.37
CA THR A 315 -13.11 -9.56 11.33
C THR A 315 -11.75 -9.00 10.90
N HIS A 316 -10.77 -9.86 10.66
CA HIS A 316 -9.43 -9.43 10.25
C HIS A 316 -9.40 -8.87 8.83
N SER A 317 -10.26 -9.35 7.94
CA SER A 317 -10.42 -8.78 6.60
C SER A 317 -10.96 -7.34 6.66
N MET A 318 -11.97 -7.11 7.53
CA MET A 318 -12.49 -5.76 7.78
C MET A 318 -11.43 -4.84 8.37
N GLU A 319 -10.65 -5.31 9.33
CA GLU A 319 -9.53 -4.56 9.92
C GLU A 319 -8.51 -4.17 8.84
N ASN A 320 -8.14 -5.10 7.95
CA ASN A 320 -7.24 -4.80 6.84
C ASN A 320 -7.81 -3.78 5.84
N VAL A 321 -9.11 -3.84 5.52
CA VAL A 321 -9.76 -2.84 4.66
C VAL A 321 -9.72 -1.46 5.30
N ILE A 322 -10.00 -1.37 6.60
CA ILE A 322 -9.92 -0.10 7.34
C ILE A 322 -8.47 0.43 7.33
N TYR A 323 -7.48 -0.43 7.59
CA TYR A 323 -6.07 -0.05 7.52
C TYR A 323 -5.72 0.55 6.15
N ASN A 324 -6.04 -0.16 5.06
CA ASN A 324 -5.74 0.29 3.71
C ASN A 324 -6.42 1.63 3.38
N GLU A 325 -7.69 1.80 3.77
CA GLU A 325 -8.41 3.06 3.57
C GLU A 325 -7.76 4.22 4.33
N LEU A 326 -7.35 4.01 5.57
CA LEU A 326 -6.62 5.02 6.36
C LEU A 326 -5.29 5.41 5.68
N ARG A 327 -4.56 4.43 5.15
CA ARG A 327 -3.32 4.66 4.39
C ARG A 327 -3.57 5.42 3.09
N ILE A 328 -4.61 5.08 2.33
CA ILE A 328 -5.04 5.79 1.12
C ILE A 328 -5.32 7.26 1.43
N ARG A 329 -6.00 7.55 2.55
CA ARG A 329 -6.27 8.92 3.03
C ARG A 329 -5.02 9.66 3.52
N GLY A 330 -3.87 8.98 3.61
CA GLY A 330 -2.58 9.59 3.96
C GLY A 330 -2.25 9.57 5.44
N TYR A 331 -3.02 8.87 6.28
CA TYR A 331 -2.69 8.72 7.69
C TYR A 331 -1.44 7.85 7.89
N SER A 332 -0.58 8.25 8.81
CA SER A 332 0.35 7.33 9.47
C SER A 332 -0.45 6.49 10.47
N VAL A 333 -0.34 5.17 10.39
CA VAL A 333 -1.19 4.24 11.14
C VAL A 333 -0.33 3.31 11.97
N ASP A 334 -0.51 3.35 13.28
CA ASP A 334 0.17 2.52 14.28
C ASP A 334 -0.86 1.69 15.06
N VAL A 335 -0.41 0.64 15.74
CA VAL A 335 -1.23 -0.15 16.69
C VAL A 335 -1.05 0.44 18.08
N GLY A 336 -2.11 0.89 18.71
CA GLY A 336 -2.07 1.46 20.05
C GLY A 336 -1.92 0.40 21.13
N VAL A 337 -1.07 0.67 22.12
CA VAL A 337 -0.89 -0.18 23.30
C VAL A 337 -1.09 0.64 24.57
N ILE A 338 -1.86 0.11 25.49
CA ILE A 338 -2.12 0.72 26.80
C ILE A 338 -1.75 -0.27 27.89
N PRO A 339 -0.60 -0.06 28.60
CA PRO A 339 -0.27 -0.88 29.76
C PRO A 339 -1.27 -0.66 30.89
N ILE A 340 -1.80 -1.74 31.45
CA ILE A 340 -2.69 -1.73 32.61
C ILE A 340 -2.20 -2.70 33.67
N ALA A 341 -2.48 -2.37 34.94
CA ALA A 341 -2.25 -3.23 36.08
C ALA A 341 -3.62 -3.61 36.69
N GLU A 342 -3.91 -4.90 36.74
CA GLU A 342 -5.16 -5.43 37.33
C GLU A 342 -4.82 -6.43 38.44
N ARG A 343 -5.70 -6.59 39.40
CA ARG A 343 -5.58 -7.65 40.38
C ARG A 343 -6.34 -8.89 39.90
N ASN A 344 -5.69 -10.06 39.96
CA ASN A 344 -6.36 -11.33 39.71
C ASN A 344 -7.28 -11.72 40.88
N GLN A 345 -7.97 -12.85 40.76
CA GLN A 345 -8.85 -13.38 41.80
C GLN A 345 -8.12 -13.65 43.13
N GLU A 346 -6.82 -13.85 43.10
CA GLU A 346 -5.95 -14.07 44.25
C GLU A 346 -5.35 -12.79 44.85
N GLY A 347 -5.77 -11.59 44.33
CA GLY A 347 -5.28 -10.27 44.76
C GLY A 347 -3.92 -9.88 44.22
N LYS A 348 -3.24 -10.73 43.40
CA LYS A 348 -1.92 -10.47 42.81
C LYS A 348 -2.03 -9.51 41.63
N VAL A 349 -1.16 -8.53 41.57
CA VAL A 349 -1.10 -7.57 40.44
C VAL A 349 -0.59 -8.27 39.20
N ILE A 350 -1.43 -8.30 38.15
CA ILE A 350 -1.07 -8.78 36.80
C ILE A 350 -0.97 -7.58 35.89
N ARG A 351 0.15 -7.50 35.15
CA ARG A 351 0.33 -6.52 34.08
C ARG A 351 -0.26 -7.08 32.77
N LYS A 352 -1.18 -6.34 32.17
CA LYS A 352 -1.78 -6.63 30.87
C LYS A 352 -1.59 -5.45 29.92
N GLN A 353 -1.84 -5.67 28.66
CA GLN A 353 -1.87 -4.63 27.65
C GLN A 353 -3.25 -4.66 26.96
N LEU A 354 -3.90 -3.52 26.89
CA LEU A 354 -5.04 -3.32 26.01
C LEU A 354 -4.52 -2.83 24.67
N GLU A 355 -5.21 -3.19 23.61
CA GLU A 355 -4.87 -2.80 22.24
C GLU A 355 -5.92 -1.82 21.72
N VAL A 356 -5.48 -0.81 20.98
CA VAL A 356 -6.28 0.01 20.09
C VAL A 356 -5.84 -0.34 18.69
N ASP A 357 -6.76 -0.78 17.85
CA ASP A 357 -6.42 -1.30 16.53
C ASP A 357 -5.62 -0.30 15.71
N PHE A 358 -6.04 0.99 15.71
CA PHE A 358 -5.34 2.02 14.96
C PHE A 358 -5.19 3.32 15.74
N VAL A 359 -3.95 3.82 15.76
CA VAL A 359 -3.59 5.19 16.13
C VAL A 359 -3.22 5.91 14.84
N CYS A 360 -4.08 6.81 14.38
CA CYS A 360 -3.95 7.48 13.09
C CYS A 360 -3.48 8.90 13.27
N ASN A 361 -2.41 9.29 12.59
CA ASN A 361 -1.87 10.66 12.64
C ASN A 361 -1.79 11.25 11.22
N LEU A 362 -2.28 12.49 11.08
CA LEU A 362 -2.14 13.28 9.84
C LEU A 362 -2.01 14.77 10.22
N GLY A 363 -0.82 15.34 10.03
CA GLY A 363 -0.53 16.69 10.47
C GLY A 363 -0.73 16.82 11.98
N SER A 364 -1.60 17.74 12.42
CA SER A 364 -1.97 17.93 13.83
C SER A 364 -3.11 17.03 14.32
N SER A 365 -3.76 16.31 13.42
CA SER A 365 -4.92 15.46 13.74
C SER A 365 -4.48 14.08 14.19
N ARG A 366 -5.09 13.60 15.27
CA ARG A 366 -4.94 12.23 15.77
C ARG A 366 -6.30 11.60 16.02
N TYR A 367 -6.45 10.35 15.63
CA TYR A 367 -7.64 9.54 15.88
C TYR A 367 -7.25 8.20 16.49
N TYR A 368 -8.06 7.71 17.43
CA TYR A 368 -8.00 6.35 17.94
C TYR A 368 -9.18 5.57 17.35
N ILE A 369 -8.90 4.51 16.63
CA ILE A 369 -9.93 3.76 15.91
C ILE A 369 -9.91 2.30 16.34
N GLN A 370 -11.11 1.76 16.63
CA GLN A 370 -11.34 0.35 16.92
C GLN A 370 -12.20 -0.25 15.83
N SER A 371 -11.80 -1.42 15.32
CA SER A 371 -12.54 -2.19 14.34
C SER A 371 -13.39 -3.26 15.04
N ALA A 372 -14.69 -3.06 15.12
CA ALA A 372 -15.63 -4.00 15.73
C ALA A 372 -16.55 -4.57 14.66
N TYR A 373 -16.37 -5.86 14.29
CA TYR A 373 -17.18 -6.48 13.23
C TYR A 373 -18.68 -6.37 13.51
N SER A 374 -19.10 -6.61 14.76
CA SER A 374 -20.48 -6.42 15.23
C SER A 374 -20.51 -6.02 16.70
N LEU A 375 -21.53 -5.25 17.08
CA LEU A 375 -21.81 -4.77 18.43
C LEU A 375 -23.22 -5.21 18.86
N PRO A 376 -23.45 -6.52 19.06
CA PRO A 376 -24.79 -7.06 19.26
C PRO A 376 -25.43 -6.59 20.57
N ASP A 377 -24.65 -6.23 21.58
CA ASP A 377 -25.09 -5.83 22.90
C ASP A 377 -24.12 -4.86 23.59
N GLU A 378 -24.56 -4.30 24.73
CA GLU A 378 -23.77 -3.34 25.53
C GLU A 378 -22.53 -3.99 26.18
N GLU A 379 -22.54 -5.29 26.45
CA GLU A 379 -21.37 -5.98 27.01
C GLU A 379 -20.24 -6.01 25.97
N LYS A 380 -20.54 -6.42 24.75
CA LYS A 380 -19.57 -6.43 23.64
C LYS A 380 -19.08 -5.02 23.33
N ARG A 381 -20.01 -4.03 23.29
CA ARG A 381 -19.64 -2.63 23.12
C ARG A 381 -18.67 -2.15 24.20
N THR A 382 -18.99 -2.42 25.48
CA THR A 382 -18.14 -2.03 26.62
C THR A 382 -16.74 -2.67 26.50
N GLN A 383 -16.67 -3.90 26.04
CA GLN A 383 -15.39 -4.59 25.79
C GLN A 383 -14.57 -3.88 24.71
N GLU A 384 -15.18 -3.52 23.58
CA GLU A 384 -14.50 -2.86 22.46
C GLU A 384 -14.02 -1.44 22.82
N ILE A 385 -14.82 -0.68 23.56
CA ILE A 385 -14.44 0.69 23.96
C ILE A 385 -13.54 0.75 25.22
N ARG A 386 -13.31 -0.39 25.89
CA ARG A 386 -12.49 -0.45 27.12
C ARG A 386 -11.10 0.18 26.97
N PRO A 387 -10.35 -0.01 25.86
CA PRO A 387 -9.08 0.67 25.65
C PRO A 387 -9.23 2.19 25.67
N PHE A 388 -10.25 2.74 24.99
CA PHE A 388 -10.51 4.17 24.89
C PHE A 388 -10.74 4.83 26.26
N ARG A 389 -11.44 4.12 27.16
CA ARG A 389 -11.69 4.60 28.54
C ARG A 389 -10.44 4.67 29.40
N LYS A 390 -9.28 4.19 28.93
CA LYS A 390 -7.99 4.26 29.59
C LYS A 390 -7.04 5.29 28.97
N ILE A 391 -7.52 6.04 27.97
CA ILE A 391 -6.81 7.12 27.31
C ILE A 391 -7.32 8.45 27.85
N ASP A 392 -6.44 9.22 28.46
CA ASP A 392 -6.78 10.45 29.19
C ASP A 392 -6.66 11.72 28.33
N ASP A 393 -6.35 11.58 27.01
CA ASP A 393 -6.28 12.71 26.10
C ASP A 393 -7.63 12.99 25.40
N SER A 394 -7.71 14.16 24.76
CA SER A 394 -8.91 14.68 24.09
C SER A 394 -9.02 14.30 22.61
N PHE A 395 -8.12 13.47 22.10
CA PHE A 395 -8.20 13.05 20.72
C PHE A 395 -9.42 12.17 20.46
N LYS A 396 -9.97 12.29 19.27
CA LYS A 396 -11.22 11.62 18.88
C LYS A 396 -11.07 10.11 18.90
N LYS A 397 -12.06 9.46 19.49
CA LYS A 397 -12.17 8.00 19.63
C LYS A 397 -13.33 7.51 18.78
N ILE A 398 -13.08 6.53 17.92
CA ILE A 398 -14.01 6.10 16.88
C ILE A 398 -14.09 4.57 16.86
N VAL A 399 -15.31 4.03 16.84
CA VAL A 399 -15.59 2.62 16.59
C VAL A 399 -16.14 2.50 15.18
N ILE A 400 -15.52 1.67 14.35
CA ILE A 400 -16.03 1.32 13.02
C ILE A 400 -16.64 -0.08 13.09
N THR A 401 -17.92 -0.20 12.76
CA THR A 401 -18.64 -1.48 12.80
C THR A 401 -19.25 -1.83 11.45
N LYS A 402 -19.49 -3.14 11.19
CA LYS A 402 -20.26 -3.58 10.02
C LYS A 402 -21.77 -3.48 10.24
N ASP A 403 -22.21 -3.32 11.48
CA ASP A 403 -23.61 -3.12 11.78
C ASP A 403 -24.13 -1.84 11.09
N ILE A 404 -25.35 -1.91 10.57
CA ILE A 404 -25.97 -0.80 9.84
C ILE A 404 -26.53 0.19 10.86
N VAL A 405 -25.71 1.14 11.27
CA VAL A 405 -26.07 2.19 12.22
C VAL A 405 -25.84 3.57 11.59
N GLN A 406 -26.66 4.55 11.97
CA GLN A 406 -26.35 5.96 11.70
C GLN A 406 -25.19 6.39 12.61
N PRO A 407 -24.30 7.29 12.15
CA PRO A 407 -23.25 7.82 13.00
C PRO A 407 -23.83 8.44 14.27
N TYR A 408 -23.31 8.05 15.43
CA TYR A 408 -23.74 8.58 16.72
C TYR A 408 -22.60 8.65 17.72
N TYR A 409 -22.73 9.55 18.69
CA TYR A 409 -21.84 9.67 19.84
C TYR A 409 -22.50 9.00 21.05
N ASP A 410 -21.71 8.29 21.83
CA ASP A 410 -22.14 7.80 23.14
C ASP A 410 -21.87 8.81 24.26
N ASP A 411 -22.26 8.45 25.49
CA ASP A 411 -22.09 9.29 26.69
C ASP A 411 -20.60 9.57 27.04
N TYR A 412 -19.67 8.82 26.44
CA TYR A 412 -18.23 9.01 26.58
C TYR A 412 -17.61 9.85 25.44
N GLY A 413 -18.44 10.36 24.52
CA GLY A 413 -17.97 11.11 23.35
C GLY A 413 -17.26 10.24 22.31
N ILE A 414 -17.52 8.93 22.29
CA ILE A 414 -16.98 7.99 21.30
C ILE A 414 -17.93 7.95 20.10
N LEU A 415 -17.40 8.26 18.92
CA LEU A 415 -18.14 8.18 17.65
C LEU A 415 -18.24 6.73 17.20
N THR A 416 -19.44 6.24 16.92
CA THR A 416 -19.65 4.96 16.23
C THR A 416 -20.14 5.23 14.81
N VAL A 417 -19.49 4.61 13.82
CA VAL A 417 -19.85 4.70 12.40
C VAL A 417 -19.90 3.31 11.78
N ASN A 418 -20.74 3.12 10.77
CA ASN A 418 -20.70 1.90 9.99
C ASN A 418 -19.55 1.94 8.96
N ILE A 419 -19.03 0.76 8.58
CA ILE A 419 -17.92 0.64 7.65
C ILE A 419 -18.24 1.20 6.26
N TYR A 420 -19.49 1.12 5.82
CA TYR A 420 -19.87 1.60 4.48
C TYR A 420 -19.77 3.12 4.40
N ASP A 421 -20.25 3.83 5.40
CA ASP A 421 -20.13 5.28 5.48
C ASP A 421 -18.65 5.68 5.67
N PHE A 422 -17.88 4.91 6.47
CA PHE A 422 -16.44 5.14 6.59
C PHE A 422 -15.72 5.03 5.24
N LEU A 423 -16.02 4.02 4.44
CA LEU A 423 -15.32 3.77 3.17
C LEU A 423 -15.79 4.70 2.03
N LEU A 424 -17.04 5.20 2.08
CA LEU A 424 -17.62 6.00 1.01
C LEU A 424 -17.59 7.51 1.27
N ASP A 425 -17.51 7.94 2.53
CA ASP A 425 -17.41 9.36 2.91
C ASP A 425 -15.99 9.69 3.42
N PRO A 426 -15.17 10.41 2.64
CA PRO A 426 -13.81 10.75 3.03
C PRO A 426 -13.73 11.65 4.27
N HIS A 427 -14.82 12.39 4.59
CA HIS A 427 -14.87 13.35 5.70
C HIS A 427 -15.54 12.79 6.97
N ILE A 428 -15.92 11.51 7.00
CA ILE A 428 -16.66 10.91 8.11
C ILE A 428 -15.91 11.01 9.45
N LEU A 429 -14.57 11.01 9.43
CA LEU A 429 -13.76 11.12 10.64
C LEU A 429 -13.74 12.55 11.21
N GLU A 430 -14.14 13.54 10.44
CA GLU A 430 -14.17 14.95 10.84
C GLU A 430 -15.50 15.33 11.50
N LYS A 431 -16.56 14.53 11.27
CA LYS A 431 -17.86 14.70 11.90
C LYS A 431 -17.78 14.40 13.39
#